data_06e5b5e5b1941552e384161472552f0e
#
_entry.id   06e5b5e5b1941552e384161472552f0e
#
_cell.length_a   1.000
_cell.length_b   1.000
_cell.length_c   1.000
_cell.angle_alpha   90.00
_cell.angle_beta   90.00
_cell.angle_gamma   90.00
#
_symmetry.space_group_name_H-M   'P 1'
#
loop_
_entity.id
_entity.type
_entity.pdbx_description
1 polymer ?
#
loop_
_entity_poly.entity_id
_entity_poly.type
_entity_poly.pdbx_seq_one_letter_code
_entity_poly.pdbx_strand_id
1 'polypeptide(L)'
;MVNTEKQLELRHYRCVVAVAHSLHFARAAAELGISPPALSKQLQEAEGLLGTRLFLRSKRTVAITSAGALFVAEARRALEQVAQAQEVARRAGRGELGRLEIGYVGSAVYSGVLQRAFARFRASHPGVTLQSREVAMELLPGMLEQGELDFAFVRPPLRYPEGIDSVVLLRDRFVLAVP
;
A
#
# COMPACT_ATOMS: atom_id res chain seq x y z
N MET A 1 4.62 19.14 19.95
CA MET A 1 4.67 20.39 19.16
C MET A 1 5.50 20.10 17.93
N VAL A 2 4.87 19.93 16.76
CA VAL A 2 5.60 19.77 15.49
C VAL A 2 6.14 21.15 15.16
N ASN A 3 7.46 21.27 15.18
CA ASN A 3 8.15 22.52 14.84
C ASN A 3 7.83 22.85 13.38
N THR A 4 7.12 23.97 13.15
CA THR A 4 6.74 24.43 11.81
C THR A 4 7.93 25.19 11.18
N GLU A 5 9.12 24.58 11.20
CA GLU A 5 10.19 25.04 10.32
C GLU A 5 9.71 24.86 8.88
N LYS A 6 9.85 25.92 8.09
CA LYS A 6 9.54 25.86 6.66
C LYS A 6 10.36 24.74 6.02
N GLN A 7 9.69 23.63 5.71
CA GLN A 7 10.33 22.47 5.10
C GLN A 7 10.05 22.42 3.60
N LEU A 8 10.89 21.68 2.88
CA LEU A 8 10.64 21.40 1.48
C LEU A 8 9.37 20.57 1.31
N GLU A 9 8.55 20.95 0.35
CA GLU A 9 7.35 20.22 -0.05
C GLU A 9 7.60 19.42 -1.33
N LEU A 10 6.82 18.40 -1.61
CA LEU A 10 6.96 17.54 -2.80
C LEU A 10 6.98 18.33 -4.12
N ARG A 11 6.28 19.48 -4.18
CA ARG A 11 6.31 20.36 -5.34
C ARG A 11 7.73 20.89 -5.62
N HIS A 12 8.51 21.19 -4.58
CA HIS A 12 9.90 21.66 -4.72
C HIS A 12 10.79 20.55 -5.30
N TYR A 13 10.67 19.31 -4.83
CA TYR A 13 11.39 18.17 -5.37
C TYR A 13 11.08 17.96 -6.86
N ARG A 14 9.79 18.00 -7.24
CA ARG A 14 9.38 17.89 -8.65
C ARG A 14 9.96 18.99 -9.52
N CYS A 15 9.94 20.23 -9.05
CA CYS A 15 10.52 21.37 -9.79
C CYS A 15 12.01 21.19 -10.01
N VAL A 16 12.77 20.81 -8.96
CA VAL A 16 14.20 20.60 -9.06
C VAL A 16 14.53 19.47 -10.03
N VAL A 17 13.84 18.35 -9.96
CA VAL A 17 14.03 17.19 -10.85
C VAL A 17 13.71 17.52 -12.30
N ALA A 18 12.61 18.25 -12.58
CA ALA A 18 12.23 18.66 -13.94
C ALA A 18 13.24 19.64 -14.55
N VAL A 19 13.74 20.61 -13.77
CA VAL A 19 14.78 21.53 -14.24
C VAL A 19 16.08 20.80 -14.49
N ALA A 20 16.47 19.84 -13.65
CA ALA A 20 17.67 19.04 -13.86
C ALA A 20 17.59 18.13 -15.10
N HIS A 21 16.40 17.64 -15.42
CA HIS A 21 16.16 16.81 -16.60
C HIS A 21 16.28 17.61 -17.92
N SER A 22 15.65 18.79 -17.97
CA SER A 22 15.56 19.56 -19.21
C SER A 22 16.66 20.59 -19.37
N LEU A 23 17.30 21.02 -18.26
CA LEU A 23 18.21 22.19 -18.16
C LEU A 23 17.63 23.46 -18.81
N HIS A 24 16.29 23.55 -18.84
CA HIS A 24 15.57 24.64 -19.49
C HIS A 24 14.27 24.96 -18.75
N PHE A 25 14.16 26.13 -18.14
CA PHE A 25 13.03 26.51 -17.27
C PHE A 25 11.66 26.46 -17.95
N ALA A 26 11.55 26.97 -19.19
CA ALA A 26 10.28 26.98 -19.88
C ALA A 26 9.81 25.54 -20.22
N ARG A 27 10.73 24.65 -20.56
CA ARG A 27 10.43 23.23 -20.83
C ARG A 27 10.03 22.50 -19.55
N ALA A 28 10.79 22.69 -18.46
CA ALA A 28 10.45 22.13 -17.16
C ALA A 28 9.09 22.61 -16.63
N ALA A 29 8.78 23.89 -16.83
CA ALA A 29 7.49 24.45 -16.44
C ALA A 29 6.33 23.83 -17.24
N ALA A 30 6.51 23.67 -18.56
CA ALA A 30 5.53 23.01 -19.42
C ALA A 30 5.31 21.54 -19.02
N GLU A 31 6.36 20.79 -18.71
CA GLU A 31 6.29 19.40 -18.22
C GLU A 31 5.47 19.28 -16.94
N LEU A 32 5.61 20.25 -16.04
CA LEU A 32 4.88 20.28 -14.76
C LEU A 32 3.49 20.95 -14.85
N GLY A 33 3.09 21.48 -16.01
CA GLY A 33 1.82 22.18 -16.18
C GLY A 33 1.72 23.49 -15.39
N ILE A 34 2.84 24.18 -15.13
CA ILE A 34 2.88 25.45 -14.40
C ILE A 34 3.54 26.56 -15.23
N SER A 35 3.36 27.81 -14.82
CA SER A 35 4.03 28.92 -15.49
C SER A 35 5.52 29.00 -15.16
N PRO A 36 6.40 29.49 -16.08
CA PRO A 36 7.81 29.66 -15.78
C PRO A 36 8.12 30.56 -14.58
N PRO A 37 7.37 31.64 -14.31
CA PRO A 37 7.54 32.40 -13.06
C PRO A 37 7.25 31.59 -11.81
N ALA A 38 6.18 30.73 -11.84
CA ALA A 38 5.84 29.86 -10.72
C ALA A 38 6.93 28.81 -10.44
N LEU A 39 7.47 28.19 -11.49
CA LEU A 39 8.61 27.28 -11.38
C LEU A 39 9.83 27.98 -10.76
N SER A 40 10.16 29.17 -11.26
CA SER A 40 11.31 29.97 -10.76
C SER A 40 11.15 30.32 -9.29
N LYS A 41 9.93 30.67 -8.86
CA LYS A 41 9.61 30.95 -7.46
C LYS A 41 9.80 29.71 -6.58
N GLN A 42 9.23 28.58 -6.95
CA GLN A 42 9.35 27.32 -6.20
C GLN A 42 10.81 26.86 -6.09
N LEU A 43 11.60 27.04 -7.15
CA LEU A 43 13.01 26.71 -7.10
C LEU A 43 13.81 27.65 -6.19
N GLN A 44 13.50 28.96 -6.19
CA GLN A 44 14.11 29.91 -5.27
C GLN A 44 13.76 29.63 -3.82
N GLU A 45 12.48 29.25 -3.55
CA GLU A 45 12.04 28.82 -2.23
C GLU A 45 12.81 27.57 -1.77
N ALA A 46 12.99 26.58 -2.65
CA ALA A 46 13.76 25.38 -2.34
C ALA A 46 15.23 25.69 -2.03
N GLU A 47 15.89 26.50 -2.87
CA GLU A 47 17.27 26.92 -2.66
C GLU A 47 17.45 27.76 -1.37
N GLY A 48 16.45 28.60 -1.05
CA GLY A 48 16.43 29.38 0.19
C GLY A 48 16.29 28.49 1.44
N LEU A 49 15.42 27.49 1.40
CA LEU A 49 15.22 26.54 2.50
C LEU A 49 16.46 25.65 2.72
N LEU A 50 17.17 25.31 1.66
CA LEU A 50 18.39 24.51 1.72
C LEU A 50 19.64 25.34 2.05
N GLY A 51 19.57 26.67 1.97
CA GLY A 51 20.69 27.53 2.17
C GLY A 51 21.78 27.40 1.08
N THR A 52 21.44 26.75 -0.05
CA THR A 52 22.41 26.51 -1.14
C THR A 52 21.75 26.59 -2.50
N ARG A 53 22.53 26.98 -3.51
CA ARG A 53 22.07 26.97 -4.90
C ARG A 53 22.21 25.60 -5.52
N LEU A 54 21.14 25.15 -6.15
CA LEU A 54 21.11 23.87 -6.87
C LEU A 54 21.44 24.05 -8.36
N PHE A 55 21.22 25.28 -8.90
CA PHE A 55 21.50 25.61 -10.30
C PHE A 55 22.22 26.94 -10.43
N LEU A 56 23.16 26.98 -11.36
CA LEU A 56 23.75 28.21 -11.86
C LEU A 56 22.93 28.70 -13.06
N ARG A 57 22.50 29.94 -13.02
CA ARG A 57 21.70 30.58 -14.07
C ARG A 57 22.45 31.66 -14.74
N SER A 58 22.58 31.61 -16.04
CA SER A 58 23.03 32.73 -16.88
C SER A 58 21.92 33.10 -17.86
N LYS A 59 22.11 34.20 -18.61
CA LYS A 59 21.14 34.61 -19.64
C LYS A 59 20.92 33.54 -20.73
N ARG A 60 21.84 32.59 -20.90
CA ARG A 60 21.83 31.61 -21.99
C ARG A 60 21.89 30.15 -21.55
N THR A 61 22.25 29.86 -20.29
CA THR A 61 22.51 28.50 -19.83
C THR A 61 22.00 28.28 -18.42
N VAL A 62 21.52 27.07 -18.18
CA VAL A 62 21.26 26.53 -16.85
C VAL A 62 22.21 25.36 -16.64
N ALA A 63 22.96 25.38 -15.57
CA ALA A 63 23.88 24.30 -15.20
C ALA A 63 23.58 23.86 -13.77
N ILE A 64 23.68 22.56 -13.52
CA ILE A 64 23.50 21.99 -12.19
C ILE A 64 24.77 22.18 -11.36
N THR A 65 24.63 22.52 -10.08
CA THR A 65 25.78 22.59 -9.15
C THR A 65 26.07 21.16 -8.59
N SER A 66 27.22 20.98 -7.95
CA SER A 66 27.53 19.74 -7.24
C SER A 66 26.48 19.43 -6.17
N ALA A 67 26.05 20.43 -5.38
CA ALA A 67 24.96 20.27 -4.42
C ALA A 67 23.64 19.91 -5.11
N GLY A 68 23.33 20.53 -6.25
CA GLY A 68 22.17 20.25 -7.06
C GLY A 68 22.16 18.81 -7.56
N ALA A 69 23.29 18.30 -8.06
CA ALA A 69 23.41 16.92 -8.53
C ALA A 69 23.12 15.89 -7.42
N LEU A 70 23.70 16.11 -6.23
CA LEU A 70 23.45 15.27 -5.06
C LEU A 70 21.98 15.35 -4.62
N PHE A 71 21.43 16.56 -4.53
CA PHE A 71 20.04 16.75 -4.17
C PHE A 71 19.08 16.07 -5.16
N VAL A 72 19.31 16.21 -6.47
CA VAL A 72 18.47 15.59 -7.50
C VAL A 72 18.45 14.07 -7.38
N ALA A 73 19.58 13.44 -7.06
CA ALA A 73 19.62 11.99 -6.86
C ALA A 73 18.70 11.56 -5.71
N GLU A 74 18.76 12.24 -4.58
CA GLU A 74 17.90 11.95 -3.42
C GLU A 74 16.44 12.35 -3.66
N ALA A 75 16.21 13.48 -4.36
CA ALA A 75 14.88 13.94 -4.71
C ALA A 75 14.11 12.93 -5.60
N ARG A 76 14.79 12.30 -6.56
CA ARG A 76 14.20 11.23 -7.38
C ARG A 76 13.77 10.04 -6.54
N ARG A 77 14.65 9.56 -5.66
CA ARG A 77 14.34 8.45 -4.75
C ARG A 77 13.14 8.78 -3.85
N ALA A 78 13.09 9.99 -3.31
CA ALA A 78 11.98 10.43 -2.47
C ALA A 78 10.65 10.44 -3.26
N LEU A 79 10.65 10.96 -4.48
CA LEU A 79 9.46 10.98 -5.34
C LEU A 79 9.02 9.56 -5.76
N GLU A 80 9.94 8.65 -6.01
CA GLU A 80 9.66 7.23 -6.27
C GLU A 80 9.00 6.57 -5.06
N GLN A 81 9.51 6.83 -3.85
CA GLN A 81 8.92 6.29 -2.61
C GLN A 81 7.50 6.82 -2.37
N VAL A 82 7.24 8.10 -2.66
CA VAL A 82 5.89 8.66 -2.59
C VAL A 82 4.95 7.97 -3.60
N ALA A 83 5.40 7.76 -4.82
CA ALA A 83 4.62 7.07 -5.85
C ALA A 83 4.33 5.61 -5.44
N GLN A 84 5.33 4.93 -4.87
CA GLN A 84 5.17 3.57 -4.35
C GLN A 84 4.17 3.50 -3.19
N ALA A 85 4.23 4.43 -2.24
CA ALA A 85 3.29 4.49 -1.12
C ALA A 85 1.84 4.66 -1.61
N GLN A 86 1.62 5.54 -2.60
CA GLN A 86 0.31 5.72 -3.22
C GLN A 86 -0.18 4.45 -3.92
N GLU A 87 0.71 3.73 -4.60
CA GLU A 87 0.34 2.47 -5.27
C GLU A 87 0.01 1.37 -4.28
N VAL A 88 0.78 1.23 -3.20
CA VAL A 88 0.47 0.29 -2.11
C VAL A 88 -0.91 0.57 -1.52
N ALA A 89 -1.23 1.84 -1.24
CA ALA A 89 -2.55 2.22 -0.72
C ALA A 89 -3.69 1.89 -1.70
N ARG A 90 -3.49 2.16 -3.00
CA ARG A 90 -4.48 1.79 -4.03
C ARG A 90 -4.67 0.28 -4.14
N ARG A 91 -3.59 -0.49 -4.11
CA ARG A 91 -3.66 -1.96 -4.17
C ARG A 91 -4.34 -2.55 -2.93
N ALA A 92 -4.02 -2.01 -1.75
CA ALA A 92 -4.71 -2.40 -0.52
C ALA A 92 -6.22 -2.08 -0.58
N GLY A 93 -6.59 -0.89 -1.07
CA GLY A 93 -7.99 -0.50 -1.25
C GLY A 93 -8.77 -1.36 -2.26
N ARG A 94 -8.08 -2.01 -3.21
CA ARG A 94 -8.68 -2.99 -4.13
C ARG A 94 -8.66 -4.43 -3.59
N GLY A 95 -8.18 -4.64 -2.36
CA GLY A 95 -8.05 -5.97 -1.77
C GLY A 95 -6.93 -6.84 -2.38
N GLU A 96 -6.00 -6.24 -3.12
CA GLU A 96 -4.86 -6.94 -3.72
C GLU A 96 -3.71 -7.18 -2.72
N LEU A 97 -3.71 -6.43 -1.63
CA LEU A 97 -2.75 -6.51 -0.54
C LEU A 97 -3.51 -6.50 0.78
N GLY A 98 -3.04 -7.27 1.73
CA GLY A 98 -3.64 -7.30 3.06
C GLY A 98 -3.39 -8.62 3.77
N ARG A 99 -4.22 -8.86 4.78
CA ARG A 99 -4.18 -10.05 5.61
C ARG A 99 -5.61 -10.47 5.92
N LEU A 100 -5.86 -11.76 5.91
CA LEU A 100 -7.11 -12.37 6.35
C LEU A 100 -6.84 -13.29 7.53
N GLU A 101 -7.59 -13.10 8.60
CA GLU A 101 -7.58 -13.95 9.80
C GLU A 101 -8.69 -15.00 9.68
N ILE A 102 -8.31 -16.27 9.71
CA ILE A 102 -9.20 -17.37 9.42
C ILE A 102 -9.21 -18.37 10.58
N GLY A 103 -10.38 -18.54 11.19
CA GLY A 103 -10.61 -19.62 12.16
C GLY A 103 -11.05 -20.90 11.47
N TYR A 104 -10.71 -22.06 12.01
CA TYR A 104 -11.23 -23.33 11.50
C TYR A 104 -11.34 -24.36 12.61
N VAL A 105 -12.27 -25.30 12.42
CA VAL A 105 -12.35 -26.53 13.21
C VAL A 105 -11.58 -27.65 12.53
N GLY A 106 -10.99 -28.58 13.29
CA GLY A 106 -10.13 -29.65 12.78
C GLY A 106 -10.74 -30.45 11.62
N SER A 107 -12.08 -30.67 11.62
CA SER A 107 -12.79 -31.38 10.55
C SER A 107 -12.67 -30.68 9.17
N ALA A 108 -12.46 -29.36 9.11
CA ALA A 108 -12.25 -28.64 7.87
C ALA A 108 -10.90 -28.98 7.22
N VAL A 109 -9.89 -29.32 8.02
CA VAL A 109 -8.58 -29.78 7.55
C VAL A 109 -8.69 -31.18 6.95
N TYR A 110 -9.31 -32.11 7.67
CA TYR A 110 -9.43 -33.50 7.22
C TYR A 110 -10.27 -33.67 5.95
N SER A 111 -11.25 -32.79 5.72
CA SER A 111 -12.07 -32.79 4.51
C SER A 111 -11.33 -32.28 3.26
N GLY A 112 -10.18 -31.64 3.44
CA GLY A 112 -9.43 -30.99 2.36
C GLY A 112 -10.06 -29.71 1.81
N VAL A 113 -11.18 -29.23 2.39
CA VAL A 113 -11.86 -28.01 1.94
C VAL A 113 -11.00 -26.80 2.19
N LEU A 114 -10.40 -26.70 3.38
CA LEU A 114 -9.53 -25.59 3.76
C LEU A 114 -8.34 -25.43 2.80
N GLN A 115 -7.65 -26.54 2.53
CA GLN A 115 -6.48 -26.54 1.66
C GLN A 115 -6.82 -26.11 0.24
N ARG A 116 -7.93 -26.64 -0.31
CA ARG A 116 -8.40 -26.26 -1.66
C ARG A 116 -8.80 -24.77 -1.74
N ALA A 117 -9.50 -24.27 -0.73
CA ALA A 117 -9.89 -22.86 -0.66
C ALA A 117 -8.64 -21.96 -0.62
N PHE A 118 -7.67 -22.29 0.23
CA PHE A 118 -6.42 -21.52 0.35
C PHE A 118 -5.59 -21.55 -0.92
N ALA A 119 -5.42 -22.72 -1.55
CA ALA A 119 -4.69 -22.85 -2.78
C ALA A 119 -5.30 -21.99 -3.90
N ARG A 120 -6.63 -22.05 -4.05
CA ARG A 120 -7.35 -21.24 -5.04
C ARG A 120 -7.24 -19.75 -4.76
N PHE A 121 -7.43 -19.34 -3.51
CA PHE A 121 -7.36 -17.93 -3.12
C PHE A 121 -5.96 -17.36 -3.32
N ARG A 122 -4.91 -18.06 -2.87
CA ARG A 122 -3.51 -17.63 -3.06
C ARG A 122 -3.12 -17.49 -4.52
N ALA A 123 -3.64 -18.34 -5.39
CA ALA A 123 -3.39 -18.25 -6.82
C ALA A 123 -3.97 -16.98 -7.45
N SER A 124 -5.15 -16.53 -6.98
CA SER A 124 -5.81 -15.33 -7.49
C SER A 124 -5.43 -14.05 -6.75
N HIS A 125 -4.98 -14.14 -5.49
CA HIS A 125 -4.65 -13.00 -4.63
C HIS A 125 -3.27 -13.18 -3.95
N PRO A 126 -2.17 -13.21 -4.73
CA PRO A 126 -0.84 -13.53 -4.19
C PRO A 126 -0.31 -12.47 -3.21
N GLY A 127 -0.86 -11.27 -3.20
CA GLY A 127 -0.49 -10.19 -2.29
C GLY A 127 -1.25 -10.19 -0.96
N VAL A 128 -2.21 -11.13 -0.76
CA VAL A 128 -2.96 -11.25 0.49
C VAL A 128 -2.40 -12.41 1.33
N THR A 129 -2.01 -12.10 2.56
CA THR A 129 -1.53 -13.11 3.51
C THR A 129 -2.73 -13.78 4.18
N LEU A 130 -2.82 -15.11 4.11
CA LEU A 130 -3.79 -15.90 4.86
C LEU A 130 -3.14 -16.37 6.16
N GLN A 131 -3.66 -15.92 7.29
CA GLN A 131 -3.34 -16.47 8.60
C GLN A 131 -4.49 -17.33 9.08
N SER A 132 -4.19 -18.54 9.51
CA SER A 132 -5.22 -19.48 9.94
C SER A 132 -4.84 -20.13 11.26
N ARG A 133 -5.84 -20.29 12.13
CA ARG A 133 -5.68 -20.95 13.42
C ARG A 133 -6.84 -21.90 13.70
N GLU A 134 -6.52 -23.01 14.31
CA GLU A 134 -7.53 -23.91 14.84
C GLU A 134 -8.16 -23.29 16.08
N VAL A 135 -9.48 -23.28 16.14
CA VAL A 135 -10.26 -22.68 17.23
C VAL A 135 -11.39 -23.62 17.62
N ALA A 136 -11.69 -23.69 18.91
CA ALA A 136 -12.85 -24.40 19.39
C ALA A 136 -14.12 -23.81 18.79
N MET A 137 -15.04 -24.68 18.35
CA MET A 137 -16.20 -24.29 17.56
C MET A 137 -17.09 -23.25 18.26
N GLU A 138 -17.17 -23.33 19.59
CA GLU A 138 -17.98 -22.45 20.43
C GLU A 138 -17.48 -21.00 20.46
N LEU A 139 -16.20 -20.80 20.21
CA LEU A 139 -15.56 -19.47 20.25
C LEU A 139 -15.66 -18.74 18.91
N LEU A 140 -15.77 -19.47 17.79
CA LEU A 140 -15.73 -18.91 16.45
C LEU A 140 -16.77 -17.80 16.20
N PRO A 141 -18.06 -17.94 16.64
CA PRO A 141 -19.04 -16.89 16.43
C PRO A 141 -18.68 -15.57 17.12
N GLY A 142 -18.22 -15.65 18.37
CA GLY A 142 -17.81 -14.46 19.13
C GLY A 142 -16.59 -13.76 18.52
N MET A 143 -15.62 -14.53 18.03
CA MET A 143 -14.42 -13.99 17.38
C MET A 143 -14.73 -13.33 16.04
N LEU A 144 -15.70 -13.84 15.28
CA LEU A 144 -16.20 -13.20 14.06
C LEU A 144 -16.93 -11.89 14.39
N GLU A 145 -17.80 -11.90 15.40
CA GLU A 145 -18.52 -10.70 15.85
C GLU A 145 -17.60 -9.59 16.34
N GLN A 146 -16.50 -9.94 17.01
CA GLN A 146 -15.49 -9.01 17.52
C GLN A 146 -14.48 -8.56 16.46
N GLY A 147 -14.55 -9.12 15.24
CA GLY A 147 -13.60 -8.82 14.17
C GLY A 147 -12.20 -9.39 14.38
N GLU A 148 -12.03 -10.34 15.29
CA GLU A 148 -10.77 -11.07 15.46
C GLU A 148 -10.51 -12.07 14.33
N LEU A 149 -11.57 -12.46 13.63
CA LEU A 149 -11.56 -13.31 12.44
C LEU A 149 -12.39 -12.67 11.34
N ASP A 150 -11.88 -12.73 10.11
CA ASP A 150 -12.61 -12.32 8.91
C ASP A 150 -13.52 -13.45 8.40
N PHE A 151 -13.07 -14.70 8.55
CA PHE A 151 -13.77 -15.92 8.12
C PHE A 151 -13.59 -17.06 9.11
N ALA A 152 -14.55 -17.98 9.10
CA ALA A 152 -14.41 -19.23 9.83
C ALA A 152 -14.94 -20.44 9.03
N PHE A 153 -14.19 -21.54 9.06
CA PHE A 153 -14.65 -22.84 8.57
C PHE A 153 -15.23 -23.61 9.74
N VAL A 154 -16.54 -23.81 9.70
CA VAL A 154 -17.30 -24.37 10.80
C VAL A 154 -18.05 -25.64 10.38
N ARG A 155 -18.53 -26.40 11.35
CA ARG A 155 -19.39 -27.56 11.14
C ARG A 155 -20.72 -27.34 11.85
N PRO A 156 -21.86 -27.36 11.14
CA PRO A 156 -23.18 -27.27 11.79
C PRO A 156 -23.44 -28.49 12.73
N PRO A 157 -24.32 -28.34 13.75
CA PRO A 157 -25.14 -27.15 14.02
C PRO A 157 -24.37 -26.06 14.79
N LEU A 158 -24.51 -24.80 14.37
CA LEU A 158 -23.96 -23.63 15.05
C LEU A 158 -24.93 -22.46 14.91
N ARG A 159 -25.06 -21.66 15.98
CA ARG A 159 -25.82 -20.42 15.92
C ARG A 159 -24.87 -19.29 15.51
N TYR A 160 -25.29 -18.53 14.52
CA TYR A 160 -24.54 -17.38 14.05
C TYR A 160 -25.09 -16.09 14.64
N PRO A 161 -24.26 -15.14 15.07
CA PRO A 161 -24.68 -13.81 15.43
C PRO A 161 -25.35 -13.09 14.26
N GLU A 162 -26.11 -12.03 14.57
CA GLU A 162 -26.71 -11.17 13.56
C GLU A 162 -25.62 -10.54 12.67
N GLY A 163 -25.84 -10.52 11.35
CA GLY A 163 -24.88 -9.99 10.39
C GLY A 163 -23.80 -10.97 9.93
N ILE A 164 -23.80 -12.22 10.42
CA ILE A 164 -22.90 -13.26 9.94
C ILE A 164 -23.66 -14.25 9.05
N ASP A 165 -23.25 -14.31 7.77
CA ASP A 165 -23.78 -15.24 6.80
C ASP A 165 -22.94 -16.52 6.70
N SER A 166 -23.55 -17.63 6.32
CA SER A 166 -22.87 -18.90 6.11
C SER A 166 -23.23 -19.54 4.77
N VAL A 167 -22.24 -20.22 4.17
CA VAL A 167 -22.40 -20.97 2.93
C VAL A 167 -21.91 -22.40 3.12
N VAL A 168 -22.68 -23.36 2.59
CA VAL A 168 -22.29 -24.77 2.65
C VAL A 168 -21.22 -25.05 1.60
N LEU A 169 -20.02 -25.43 2.04
CA LEU A 169 -18.89 -25.77 1.18
C LEU A 169 -18.79 -27.26 0.86
N LEU A 170 -19.26 -28.12 1.78
CA LEU A 170 -19.21 -29.59 1.64
C LEU A 170 -20.37 -30.20 2.42
N ARG A 171 -20.94 -31.26 1.86
CA ARG A 171 -21.88 -32.18 2.56
C ARG A 171 -21.16 -33.48 2.83
N ASP A 172 -21.13 -33.92 4.08
CA ASP A 172 -20.50 -35.17 4.53
C ASP A 172 -21.56 -36.17 5.07
N ARG A 173 -21.18 -37.42 5.25
CA ARG A 173 -22.03 -38.47 5.75
C ARG A 173 -21.45 -39.01 7.04
N PHE A 174 -22.34 -39.26 8.01
CA PHE A 174 -22.00 -40.11 9.15
C PHE A 174 -22.04 -41.57 8.73
N VAL A 175 -21.02 -42.31 9.13
CA VAL A 175 -20.96 -43.76 8.95
C VAL A 175 -20.81 -44.43 10.31
N LEU A 176 -21.46 -45.55 10.49
CA LEU A 176 -21.25 -46.41 11.66
C LEU A 176 -20.20 -47.44 11.29
N ALA A 177 -19.11 -47.47 12.03
CA ALA A 177 -18.14 -48.55 11.94
C ALA A 177 -18.60 -49.69 12.89
N VAL A 178 -18.72 -50.86 12.35
CA VAL A 178 -19.03 -52.07 13.11
C VAL A 178 -17.90 -53.10 12.95
N PRO A 179 -17.59 -53.92 13.99
CA PRO A 179 -16.55 -54.93 13.88
C PRO A 179 -16.93 -56.03 12.87
#